data_d5f3d337b0922980cf7ee5eac3d59ab1
#
_entry.id   d5f3d337b0922980cf7ee5eac3d59ab1
#
_cell.length_a   1.000
_cell.length_b   1.000
_cell.length_c   1.000
_cell.angle_alpha   90.00
_cell.angle_beta   90.00
_cell.angle_gamma   90.00
#
_symmetry.space_group_name_H-M   'P 1'
#
loop_
_entity.id
_entity.type
_entity.pdbx_description
1 polymer ?
#
loop_
_entity_poly.entity_id
_entity_poly.type
_entity_poly.pdbx_seq_one_letter_code
_entity_poly.pdbx_strand_id
1 'polypeptide(L)'
;MIAYKGFNKGLVCRGYQFSNGENITEEANCAKNGFHSAENPLDCITYYGNIKDSVYCIVEVTGDMDEDDRDSKIASTELRIIKELTLEELFLHALAFMVDHPKRNWSTHVSKDRATACGGFAVVRGSDPIAKGKIGDILAFAKEHKDSSEIEQVALARIDGKTLLPDVWYGIDLTERQVDFDE
;
A
#
# COMPACT_ATOMS: atom_id res chain seq x y z
N MET A 1 16.85 2.67 8.62
CA MET A 1 15.94 1.68 8.02
C MET A 1 15.05 2.37 7.00
N ILE A 2 14.70 1.72 5.90
CA ILE A 2 13.76 2.26 4.91
C ILE A 2 12.34 1.87 5.32
N ALA A 3 11.44 2.84 5.27
CA ALA A 3 10.03 2.69 5.61
C ALA A 3 9.16 3.60 4.72
N TYR A 4 7.85 3.59 4.93
CA TYR A 4 6.88 4.40 4.21
C TYR A 4 6.08 5.26 5.18
N LYS A 5 5.71 6.46 4.72
CA LYS A 5 4.90 7.37 5.52
C LYS A 5 3.86 8.07 4.68
N GLY A 6 2.62 8.11 5.20
CA GLY A 6 1.56 8.95 4.69
C GLY A 6 1.54 10.32 5.36
N PHE A 7 1.09 11.31 4.60
CA PHE A 7 0.91 12.70 5.03
C PHE A 7 -0.38 13.28 4.44
N ASN A 8 -0.89 14.31 5.07
CA ASN A 8 -1.78 15.25 4.38
C ASN A 8 -0.99 16.07 3.35
N LYS A 9 -1.69 16.72 2.41
CA LYS A 9 -1.05 17.62 1.44
C LYS A 9 -0.12 18.61 2.13
N GLY A 10 1.04 18.87 1.51
CA GLY A 10 2.08 19.74 2.04
C GLY A 10 2.94 19.10 3.14
N LEU A 11 2.98 17.77 3.22
CA LEU A 11 3.79 17.02 4.19
C LEU A 11 3.41 17.32 5.66
N VAL A 12 2.12 17.46 5.94
CA VAL A 12 1.62 17.68 7.28
C VAL A 12 1.09 16.38 7.90
N CYS A 13 1.47 16.09 9.13
CA CYS A 13 0.98 14.96 9.91
C CYS A 13 0.64 15.41 11.33
N ARG A 14 -0.61 15.26 11.77
CA ARG A 14 -1.09 15.64 13.12
C ARG A 14 -0.67 17.05 13.57
N GLY A 15 -0.68 18.00 12.64
CA GLY A 15 -0.29 19.40 12.91
C GLY A 15 1.22 19.66 12.87
N TYR A 16 2.06 18.64 12.74
CA TYR A 16 3.49 18.82 12.52
C TYR A 16 3.77 18.99 11.03
N GLN A 17 4.54 20.05 10.68
CA GLN A 17 5.01 20.33 9.34
C GLN A 17 6.37 19.66 9.14
N PHE A 18 6.41 18.63 8.27
CA PHE A 18 7.67 17.99 7.90
C PHE A 18 8.43 18.82 6.87
N SER A 19 9.75 18.85 7.00
CA SER A 19 10.66 19.39 6.00
C SER A 19 11.07 18.31 4.98
N ASN A 20 11.38 18.74 3.76
CA ASN A 20 12.08 17.90 2.78
C ASN A 20 13.53 17.71 3.25
N GLY A 21 13.77 16.67 4.05
CA GLY A 21 15.07 16.40 4.65
C GLY A 21 14.91 15.75 6.00
N GLU A 22 15.82 16.09 6.89
CA GLU A 22 15.85 15.51 8.23
C GLU A 22 14.82 16.19 9.15
N ASN A 23 14.12 15.36 9.92
CA ASN A 23 13.16 15.77 10.94
C ASN A 23 13.55 15.03 12.23
N ILE A 24 13.61 15.74 13.37
CA ILE A 24 14.07 15.21 14.65
C ILE A 24 13.03 15.52 15.73
N THR A 25 12.82 14.58 16.64
CA THR A 25 12.01 14.73 17.84
C THR A 25 12.71 14.05 19.04
N GLU A 26 12.29 14.39 20.25
CA GLU A 26 12.99 13.94 21.46
C GLU A 26 12.64 12.50 21.86
N GLU A 27 11.43 12.02 21.54
CA GLU A 27 10.94 10.71 21.96
C GLU A 27 10.19 9.98 20.86
N ALA A 28 10.28 8.65 20.85
CA ALA A 28 9.53 7.77 19.98
C ALA A 28 8.85 6.66 20.78
N ASN A 29 7.52 6.67 20.81
CA ASN A 29 6.69 5.61 21.38
C ASN A 29 5.50 5.36 20.45
N CYS A 30 5.34 4.15 19.96
CA CYS A 30 4.24 3.80 19.08
C CYS A 30 2.88 4.15 19.71
N ALA A 31 2.00 4.75 18.90
CA ALA A 31 0.70 5.28 19.27
C ALA A 31 0.69 6.50 20.23
N LYS A 32 1.83 7.00 20.70
CA LYS A 32 1.90 8.17 21.59
C LYS A 32 2.61 9.36 20.95
N ASN A 33 3.90 9.22 20.66
CA ASN A 33 4.75 10.28 20.13
C ASN A 33 5.78 9.75 19.13
N GLY A 34 6.64 10.60 18.62
CA GLY A 34 7.59 10.26 17.57
C GLY A 34 7.02 10.35 16.16
N PHE A 35 7.86 10.06 15.19
CA PHE A 35 7.48 10.03 13.78
C PHE A 35 7.07 8.62 13.39
N HIS A 36 5.77 8.44 13.12
CA HIS A 36 5.25 7.15 12.72
C HIS A 36 5.41 6.92 11.22
N SER A 37 5.89 5.75 10.87
CA SER A 37 6.03 5.20 9.52
C SER A 37 5.61 3.73 9.51
N ALA A 38 5.66 3.04 8.39
CA ALA A 38 5.32 1.64 8.26
C ALA A 38 6.31 0.92 7.32
N GLU A 39 6.64 -0.35 7.61
CA GLU A 39 7.42 -1.18 6.69
C GLU A 39 6.58 -1.57 5.46
N ASN A 40 5.30 -1.90 5.68
CA ASN A 40 4.37 -2.19 4.60
C ASN A 40 3.73 -0.89 4.08
N PRO A 41 3.92 -0.53 2.80
CA PRO A 41 3.34 0.68 2.21
C PRO A 41 1.82 0.78 2.38
N LEU A 42 1.09 -0.34 2.33
CA LEU A 42 -0.37 -0.36 2.45
C LEU A 42 -0.85 0.09 3.83
N ASP A 43 -0.06 -0.11 4.88
CA ASP A 43 -0.46 0.27 6.22
C ASP A 43 -0.50 1.80 6.38
N CYS A 44 0.20 2.55 5.51
CA CYS A 44 0.04 4.00 5.43
C CYS A 44 -1.38 4.42 5.03
N ILE A 45 -2.06 3.62 4.19
CA ILE A 45 -3.43 3.91 3.72
C ILE A 45 -4.43 3.80 4.87
N THR A 46 -4.19 2.97 5.87
CA THR A 46 -5.03 2.86 7.07
C THR A 46 -5.19 4.21 7.78
N TYR A 47 -4.15 5.03 7.78
CA TYR A 47 -4.13 6.34 8.45
C TYR A 47 -4.38 7.50 7.50
N TYR A 48 -4.13 7.33 6.22
CA TYR A 48 -4.25 8.33 5.15
C TYR A 48 -5.05 7.76 3.98
N GLY A 49 -6.29 7.29 4.26
CA GLY A 49 -7.10 6.50 3.33
C GLY A 49 -7.71 7.28 2.15
N ASN A 50 -7.74 8.60 2.19
CA ASN A 50 -8.10 9.40 1.02
C ASN A 50 -6.88 9.54 0.10
N ILE A 51 -6.62 8.51 -0.72
CA ILE A 51 -5.42 8.43 -1.56
C ILE A 51 -5.27 9.59 -2.56
N LYS A 52 -6.35 10.29 -2.90
CA LYS A 52 -6.33 11.44 -3.82
C LYS A 52 -5.85 12.74 -3.15
N ASP A 53 -5.98 12.81 -1.83
CA ASP A 53 -5.64 14.00 -1.04
C ASP A 53 -4.47 13.75 -0.08
N SER A 54 -3.94 12.54 -0.07
CA SER A 54 -2.78 12.16 0.73
C SER A 54 -1.51 12.12 -0.10
N VAL A 55 -0.38 12.30 0.57
CA VAL A 55 0.97 12.17 0.00
C VAL A 55 1.64 10.98 0.68
N TYR A 56 2.29 10.14 -0.09
CA TYR A 56 3.02 8.97 0.42
C TYR A 56 4.48 9.08 0.03
N CYS A 57 5.37 8.83 0.99
CA CYS A 57 6.80 8.96 0.78
C CYS A 57 7.56 7.71 1.22
N ILE A 58 8.66 7.42 0.53
CA ILE A 58 9.74 6.62 1.08
C ILE A 58 10.49 7.50 2.08
N VAL A 59 10.73 6.96 3.26
CA VAL A 59 11.45 7.63 4.33
C VAL A 59 12.58 6.74 4.85
N GLU A 60 13.64 7.36 5.34
CA GLU A 60 14.63 6.71 6.16
C GLU A 60 14.36 7.07 7.61
N VAL A 61 14.26 6.07 8.47
CA VAL A 61 14.03 6.23 9.91
C VAL A 61 15.26 5.76 10.69
N THR A 62 15.65 6.56 11.67
CA THR A 62 16.83 6.35 12.52
C THR A 62 16.57 6.84 13.94
N GLY A 63 17.59 6.83 14.77
CA GLY A 63 17.48 7.18 16.18
C GLY A 63 16.84 6.08 17.02
N ASP A 64 16.17 6.47 18.11
CA ASP A 64 15.39 5.54 18.92
C ASP A 64 14.12 5.12 18.19
N MET A 65 13.85 3.82 18.20
CA MET A 65 12.70 3.25 17.49
C MET A 65 11.87 2.37 18.43
N ASP A 66 10.55 2.41 18.22
CA ASP A 66 9.56 1.57 18.89
C ASP A 66 8.60 0.98 17.85
N GLU A 67 8.30 -0.30 17.94
CA GLU A 67 7.47 -1.04 16.97
C GLU A 67 6.10 -1.38 17.58
N ASP A 68 5.09 -1.52 16.72
CA ASP A 68 3.74 -1.95 17.10
C ASP A 68 3.51 -3.41 16.69
N ASP A 69 3.01 -4.23 17.60
CA ASP A 69 2.71 -5.64 17.34
C ASP A 69 1.47 -5.86 16.44
N ARG A 70 0.69 -4.82 16.13
CA ARG A 70 -0.60 -4.93 15.41
C ARG A 70 -0.47 -4.81 13.90
N ASP A 71 0.43 -3.95 13.45
CA ASP A 71 0.71 -3.70 12.04
C ASP A 71 2.22 -3.47 11.85
N SER A 72 2.65 -3.04 10.69
CA SER A 72 4.06 -2.75 10.43
C SER A 72 4.50 -1.34 10.87
N LYS A 73 3.77 -0.71 11.76
CA LYS A 73 4.02 0.66 12.21
C LYS A 73 5.24 0.75 13.11
N ILE A 74 6.05 1.76 12.85
CA ILE A 74 7.25 2.10 13.59
C ILE A 74 7.16 3.56 14.02
N ALA A 75 7.52 3.85 15.26
CA ALA A 75 7.82 5.20 15.73
C ALA A 75 9.34 5.41 15.76
N SER A 76 9.82 6.57 15.33
CA SER A 76 11.24 6.92 15.36
C SER A 76 11.47 8.34 15.84
N THR A 77 12.65 8.61 16.39
CA THR A 77 13.05 9.98 16.77
C THR A 77 13.59 10.77 15.60
N GLU A 78 14.06 10.10 14.56
CA GLU A 78 14.62 10.73 13.38
C GLU A 78 13.93 10.19 12.11
N LEU A 79 13.58 11.07 11.20
CA LEU A 79 12.97 10.72 9.93
C LEU A 79 13.47 11.64 8.82
N ARG A 80 13.98 11.05 7.75
CA ARG A 80 14.37 11.76 6.54
C ARG A 80 13.46 11.35 5.38
N ILE A 81 12.82 12.32 4.74
CA ILE A 81 12.04 12.08 3.51
C ILE A 81 13.02 11.89 2.35
N ILE A 82 12.92 10.73 1.68
CA ILE A 82 13.77 10.37 0.55
C ILE A 82 13.08 10.73 -0.76
N LYS A 83 11.83 10.31 -0.93
CA LYS A 83 11.09 10.45 -2.20
C LYS A 83 9.59 10.43 -1.96
N GLU A 84 8.88 11.36 -2.60
CA GLU A 84 7.44 11.27 -2.77
C GLU A 84 7.10 10.25 -3.87
N LEU A 85 6.10 9.40 -3.61
CA LEU A 85 5.64 8.35 -4.50
C LEU A 85 4.38 8.76 -5.24
N THR A 86 4.29 8.42 -6.52
CA THR A 86 3.00 8.32 -7.20
C THR A 86 2.18 7.17 -6.59
N LEU A 87 0.87 7.14 -6.86
CA LEU A 87 0.03 6.03 -6.38
C LEU A 87 0.45 4.70 -7.00
N GLU A 88 0.83 4.70 -8.28
CA GLU A 88 1.36 3.50 -8.93
C GLU A 88 2.63 2.99 -8.26
N GLU A 89 3.56 3.88 -7.94
CA GLU A 89 4.78 3.52 -7.20
C GLU A 89 4.46 2.97 -5.81
N LEU A 90 3.51 3.58 -5.07
CA LEU A 90 3.08 3.07 -3.77
C LEU A 90 2.60 1.62 -3.85
N PHE A 91 1.72 1.30 -4.83
CA PHE A 91 1.21 -0.05 -5.00
C PHE A 91 2.25 -1.02 -5.56
N LEU A 92 3.19 -0.58 -6.39
CA LEU A 92 4.33 -1.40 -6.82
C LEU A 92 5.23 -1.76 -5.63
N HIS A 93 5.53 -0.81 -4.74
CA HIS A 93 6.26 -1.09 -3.50
C HIS A 93 5.49 -2.04 -2.59
N ALA A 94 4.16 -1.94 -2.52
CA ALA A 94 3.33 -2.87 -1.76
C ALA A 94 3.38 -4.30 -2.33
N LEU A 95 3.34 -4.44 -3.65
CA LEU A 95 3.49 -5.73 -4.32
C LEU A 95 4.90 -6.32 -4.08
N ALA A 96 5.95 -5.50 -4.16
CA ALA A 96 7.32 -5.91 -3.83
C ALA A 96 7.43 -6.38 -2.37
N PHE A 97 6.82 -5.66 -1.44
CA PHE A 97 6.78 -6.08 -0.04
C PHE A 97 6.12 -7.46 0.16
N MET A 98 5.05 -7.76 -0.58
CA MET A 98 4.42 -9.08 -0.53
C MET A 98 5.33 -10.20 -1.08
N VAL A 99 6.12 -9.91 -2.12
CA VAL A 99 7.11 -10.83 -2.68
C VAL A 99 8.21 -11.13 -1.66
N ASP A 100 8.74 -10.10 -1.02
CA ASP A 100 9.84 -10.23 -0.06
C ASP A 100 9.38 -10.83 1.28
N HIS A 101 8.09 -10.67 1.64
CA HIS A 101 7.52 -11.11 2.92
C HIS A 101 6.25 -11.96 2.73
N PRO A 102 6.30 -13.08 1.98
CA PRO A 102 5.10 -13.82 1.55
C PRO A 102 4.30 -14.42 2.71
N LYS A 103 4.95 -14.65 3.85
CA LYS A 103 4.33 -15.24 5.05
C LYS A 103 3.86 -14.20 6.07
N ARG A 104 4.13 -12.90 5.83
CA ARG A 104 3.69 -11.83 6.74
C ARG A 104 2.17 -11.66 6.68
N ASN A 105 1.57 -11.28 7.79
CA ASN A 105 0.15 -10.95 7.83
C ASN A 105 -0.20 -9.90 6.78
N TRP A 106 -1.31 -10.11 6.10
CA TRP A 106 -1.76 -9.18 5.07
C TRP A 106 -2.27 -7.88 5.71
N SER A 107 -2.01 -6.78 5.04
CA SER A 107 -2.71 -5.54 5.34
C SER A 107 -4.22 -5.71 5.15
N THR A 108 -5.01 -4.98 5.92
CA THR A 108 -6.50 -4.96 5.80
C THR A 108 -6.98 -4.46 4.43
N HIS A 109 -6.09 -3.88 3.64
CA HIS A 109 -6.35 -3.41 2.27
C HIS A 109 -6.18 -4.50 1.20
N VAL A 110 -5.75 -5.70 1.58
CA VAL A 110 -5.57 -6.83 0.67
C VAL A 110 -6.77 -7.75 0.74
N SER A 111 -7.45 -7.96 -0.38
CA SER A 111 -8.55 -8.89 -0.52
C SER A 111 -8.05 -10.25 -1.02
N LYS A 112 -8.70 -11.33 -0.56
CA LYS A 112 -8.40 -12.68 -1.02
C LYS A 112 -9.19 -12.99 -2.29
N ASP A 113 -8.50 -13.53 -3.30
CA ASP A 113 -9.02 -14.07 -4.56
C ASP A 113 -9.77 -13.07 -5.45
N ARG A 114 -10.62 -12.18 -4.89
CA ARG A 114 -11.35 -11.20 -5.68
C ARG A 114 -11.51 -9.86 -4.95
N ALA A 115 -11.50 -8.77 -5.70
CA ALA A 115 -11.74 -7.43 -5.17
C ALA A 115 -12.51 -6.54 -6.16
N THR A 116 -13.42 -5.72 -5.63
CA THR A 116 -13.95 -4.55 -6.35
C THR A 116 -13.26 -3.31 -5.78
N ALA A 117 -12.71 -2.46 -6.63
CA ALA A 117 -12.02 -1.26 -6.19
C ALA A 117 -12.93 -0.37 -5.33
N CYS A 118 -12.37 0.09 -4.22
CA CYS A 118 -12.99 1.03 -3.31
C CYS A 118 -11.98 2.10 -2.92
N GLY A 119 -12.39 3.37 -2.88
CA GLY A 119 -11.46 4.45 -2.57
C GLY A 119 -10.38 4.72 -3.62
N GLY A 120 -10.54 4.18 -4.85
CA GLY A 120 -9.62 4.42 -5.96
C GLY A 120 -8.63 3.28 -6.24
N PHE A 121 -8.75 2.15 -5.55
CA PHE A 121 -7.86 1.00 -5.76
C PHE A 121 -8.50 -0.34 -5.34
N ALA A 122 -7.93 -1.42 -5.87
CA ALA A 122 -8.12 -2.78 -5.39
C ALA A 122 -6.76 -3.47 -5.30
N VAL A 123 -6.45 -4.08 -4.17
CA VAL A 123 -5.28 -4.97 -4.00
C VAL A 123 -5.80 -6.36 -3.73
N VAL A 124 -5.45 -7.30 -4.59
CA VAL A 124 -5.96 -8.67 -4.53
C VAL A 124 -4.83 -9.67 -4.57
N ARG A 125 -4.91 -10.69 -3.72
CA ARG A 125 -3.94 -11.76 -3.59
C ARG A 125 -4.62 -13.11 -3.53
N GLY A 126 -4.05 -14.12 -4.21
CA GLY A 126 -4.57 -15.49 -4.27
C GLY A 126 -3.96 -16.28 -5.41
N SER A 127 -4.42 -17.51 -5.64
CA SER A 127 -3.89 -18.38 -6.69
C SER A 127 -4.36 -17.98 -8.10
N ASP A 128 -5.52 -17.35 -8.23
CA ASP A 128 -6.05 -16.77 -9.48
C ASP A 128 -6.80 -15.47 -9.16
N PRO A 129 -6.05 -14.41 -8.76
CA PRO A 129 -6.65 -13.18 -8.28
C PRO A 129 -7.33 -12.40 -9.41
N ILE A 130 -8.55 -11.91 -9.13
CA ILE A 130 -9.31 -11.08 -10.05
C ILE A 130 -9.77 -9.78 -9.40
N ALA A 131 -9.81 -8.70 -10.18
CA ALA A 131 -10.30 -7.42 -9.69
C ALA A 131 -11.06 -6.64 -10.78
N LYS A 132 -11.93 -5.73 -10.33
CA LYS A 132 -12.60 -4.73 -11.17
C LYS A 132 -12.68 -3.38 -10.44
N GLY A 133 -12.98 -2.33 -11.21
CA GLY A 133 -13.14 -0.97 -10.65
C GLY A 133 -13.78 -0.02 -11.65
N LYS A 134 -13.67 1.26 -11.35
CA LYS A 134 -14.12 2.38 -12.18
C LYS A 134 -12.95 3.02 -12.93
N ILE A 135 -13.23 3.90 -13.87
CA ILE A 135 -12.19 4.70 -14.54
C ILE A 135 -11.34 5.44 -13.50
N GLY A 136 -10.03 5.31 -13.64
CA GLY A 136 -9.04 5.92 -12.76
C GLY A 136 -8.62 5.07 -11.57
N ASP A 137 -9.33 3.99 -11.25
CA ASP A 137 -8.95 3.06 -10.18
C ASP A 137 -7.71 2.25 -10.55
N ILE A 138 -6.90 1.94 -9.55
CA ILE A 138 -5.71 1.09 -9.67
C ILE A 138 -6.07 -0.33 -9.24
N LEU A 139 -5.71 -1.30 -10.08
CA LEU A 139 -5.81 -2.72 -9.78
C LEU A 139 -4.39 -3.28 -9.55
N ALA A 140 -4.13 -3.82 -8.37
CA ALA A 140 -2.87 -4.43 -7.98
C ALA A 140 -3.09 -5.90 -7.66
N PHE A 141 -2.35 -6.77 -8.33
CA PHE A 141 -2.50 -8.22 -8.26
C PHE A 141 -1.23 -8.87 -7.73
N ALA A 142 -1.38 -9.81 -6.81
CA ALA A 142 -0.33 -10.71 -6.35
C ALA A 142 -0.81 -12.15 -6.48
N LYS A 143 -0.25 -12.90 -7.43
CA LYS A 143 -0.58 -14.31 -7.64
C LYS A 143 0.31 -15.18 -6.78
N GLU A 144 -0.32 -16.01 -5.95
CA GLU A 144 0.36 -17.02 -5.14
C GLU A 144 0.63 -18.29 -5.93
N HIS A 145 1.70 -18.99 -5.57
CA HIS A 145 1.88 -20.38 -5.93
C HIS A 145 0.70 -21.23 -5.46
N LYS A 146 0.33 -22.23 -6.24
CA LYS A 146 -0.84 -23.07 -5.98
C LYS A 146 -0.85 -23.71 -4.58
N ASP A 147 0.34 -24.04 -4.05
CA ASP A 147 0.51 -24.79 -2.82
C ASP A 147 1.30 -24.02 -1.74
N SER A 148 1.51 -22.74 -1.92
CA SER A 148 2.26 -21.92 -0.95
C SER A 148 1.80 -20.46 -0.97
N SER A 149 2.22 -19.70 0.04
CA SER A 149 2.01 -18.25 0.08
C SER A 149 3.05 -17.43 -0.69
N GLU A 150 3.99 -18.09 -1.37
CA GLU A 150 4.99 -17.39 -2.18
C GLU A 150 4.35 -16.74 -3.40
N ILE A 151 4.76 -15.51 -3.70
CA ILE A 151 4.22 -14.78 -4.84
C ILE A 151 4.95 -15.21 -6.11
N GLU A 152 4.19 -15.75 -7.05
CA GLU A 152 4.67 -16.23 -8.35
C GLU A 152 4.75 -15.07 -9.37
N GLN A 153 3.76 -14.17 -9.32
CA GLN A 153 3.62 -13.08 -10.27
C GLN A 153 2.93 -11.88 -9.63
N VAL A 154 3.29 -10.69 -10.07
CA VAL A 154 2.59 -9.45 -9.72
C VAL A 154 2.19 -8.69 -10.98
N ALA A 155 1.10 -7.94 -10.92
CA ALA A 155 0.68 -7.03 -11.97
C ALA A 155 0.03 -5.78 -11.36
N LEU A 156 0.17 -4.66 -12.07
CA LEU A 156 -0.45 -3.39 -11.72
C LEU A 156 -1.01 -2.75 -12.98
N ALA A 157 -2.23 -2.25 -12.91
CA ALA A 157 -2.83 -1.49 -14.00
C ALA A 157 -3.78 -0.43 -13.46
N ARG A 158 -3.96 0.64 -14.23
CA ARG A 158 -5.00 1.65 -14.02
C ARG A 158 -6.10 1.45 -15.06
N ILE A 159 -7.35 1.50 -14.62
CA ILE A 159 -8.50 1.48 -15.52
C ILE A 159 -8.55 2.81 -16.26
N ASP A 160 -8.27 2.77 -17.56
CA ASP A 160 -8.17 3.96 -18.42
C ASP A 160 -9.43 4.19 -19.29
N GLY A 161 -10.37 3.22 -19.28
CA GLY A 161 -11.57 3.23 -20.10
C GLY A 161 -11.33 2.94 -21.57
N LYS A 162 -10.12 2.49 -21.95
CA LYS A 162 -9.73 2.14 -23.33
C LYS A 162 -9.16 0.74 -23.40
N THR A 163 -8.03 0.51 -22.71
CA THR A 163 -7.38 -0.79 -22.61
C THR A 163 -8.03 -1.65 -21.53
N LEU A 164 -8.28 -1.06 -20.36
CA LEU A 164 -9.06 -1.67 -19.29
C LEU A 164 -10.36 -0.87 -19.12
N LEU A 165 -11.49 -1.57 -19.33
CA LEU A 165 -12.82 -1.00 -19.23
C LEU A 165 -13.32 -1.00 -17.77
N PRO A 166 -14.13 0.00 -17.37
CA PRO A 166 -14.73 0.01 -16.04
C PRO A 166 -15.74 -1.13 -15.88
N ASP A 167 -15.89 -1.60 -14.64
CA ASP A 167 -16.83 -2.66 -14.23
C ASP A 167 -16.58 -4.04 -14.84
N VAL A 168 -15.47 -4.23 -15.51
CA VAL A 168 -15.03 -5.51 -16.08
C VAL A 168 -14.06 -6.19 -15.10
N TRP A 169 -14.21 -7.50 -14.88
CA TRP A 169 -13.27 -8.29 -14.11
C TRP A 169 -12.03 -8.59 -14.93
N TYR A 170 -10.86 -8.35 -14.35
CA TYR A 170 -9.55 -8.66 -14.94
C TYR A 170 -8.78 -9.62 -14.07
N GLY A 171 -8.06 -10.54 -14.71
CA GLY A 171 -7.07 -11.39 -14.05
C GLY A 171 -5.69 -10.72 -13.98
N ILE A 172 -4.72 -11.45 -13.42
CA ILE A 172 -3.33 -10.97 -13.29
C ILE A 172 -2.63 -10.70 -14.63
N ASP A 173 -3.04 -11.36 -15.69
CA ASP A 173 -2.58 -11.14 -17.07
C ASP A 173 -3.26 -9.94 -17.75
N LEU A 174 -4.10 -9.22 -17.01
CA LEU A 174 -4.90 -8.08 -17.46
C LEU A 174 -5.90 -8.42 -18.58
N THR A 175 -6.27 -9.70 -18.71
CA THR A 175 -7.35 -10.12 -19.60
C THR A 175 -8.69 -10.22 -18.86
N GLU A 176 -9.78 -10.03 -19.59
CA GLU A 176 -11.13 -10.11 -19.03
C GLU A 176 -11.43 -11.50 -18.45
N ARG A 177 -12.15 -11.51 -17.36
CA ARG A 177 -12.67 -12.72 -16.70
C ARG A 177 -14.20 -12.70 -16.66
N GLN A 178 -14.80 -13.80 -17.05
CA GLN A 178 -16.21 -14.02 -16.76
C GLN A 178 -16.33 -14.59 -15.34
N VAL A 179 -17.16 -13.99 -14.54
CA VAL A 179 -17.44 -14.44 -13.18
C VAL A 179 -18.91 -14.83 -13.13
N ASP A 180 -19.16 -16.13 -13.09
CA ASP A 180 -20.49 -16.62 -12.81
C ASP A 180 -20.79 -16.35 -11.33
N PHE A 181 -21.76 -15.51 -11.07
CA PHE A 181 -22.34 -15.37 -9.74
C PHE A 181 -23.37 -16.50 -9.58
N ASP A 182 -22.92 -17.66 -9.09
CA ASP A 182 -23.86 -18.63 -8.57
C ASP A 182 -24.63 -17.94 -7.41
N GLU A 183 -25.95 -17.89 -7.56
CA GLU A 183 -26.90 -17.29 -6.62
C GLU A 183 -26.89 -17.97 -5.23
#